data_7b39954a46514199f90539d2049ea466
#
_entry.id   7b39954a46514199f90539d2049ea466
#
_cell.length_a   1.000
_cell.length_b   1.000
_cell.length_c   1.000
_cell.angle_alpha   90.00
_cell.angle_beta   90.00
_cell.angle_gamma   90.00
#
_symmetry.space_group_name_H-M   'P 1'
#
loop_
_entity.id
_entity.type
_entity.pdbx_description
1 polymer ?
#
loop_
_entity_poly.entity_id
_entity_poly.type
_entity_poly.pdbx_seq_one_letter_code
_entity_poly.pdbx_strand_id
1 'polypeptide(L)'
;MVIGDDPETQLAPFHEFECTGQDDQYVQDIDETEGSKEDYEKLLKTRQERKEKAVVAGSAEEEEEEMTYLYYVTEYCGRTLVPFGESPDLEKKHKYGYALVDEQGNVTKVVNRTNPNAKWDWYSLGGRYSGRLAVKEGAEGKEGEPGVFDNQTGIDQARKGDIDFESMREEERQDACDAYDRFARATKGHPWPESWKNVLERYGVERIDEARAFYRNQPMVKAMNETREFTLSSPDDYGQDRDQYVKKRVESRGVLFAFIKDGQWHERGEMGWWAVVTNEMDKKTWVGEFWKMFNALPDDTLISMYDCHI
;
A
#
# COMPACT_ATOMS: atom_id res chain seq x y z
N MET A 1 -9.52 -8.54 -1.60
CA MET A 1 -10.55 -9.57 -1.90
C MET A 1 -10.06 -10.91 -1.41
N VAL A 2 -10.91 -11.72 -0.77
CA VAL A 2 -10.59 -13.12 -0.44
C VAL A 2 -11.48 -14.02 -1.29
N ILE A 3 -10.88 -15.00 -1.93
CA ILE A 3 -11.51 -15.93 -2.89
C ILE A 3 -11.50 -17.33 -2.27
N GLY A 4 -12.68 -17.89 -2.03
CA GLY A 4 -12.88 -19.20 -1.43
C GLY A 4 -13.50 -19.15 -0.05
N ASP A 5 -13.80 -20.33 0.48
CA ASP A 5 -14.41 -20.48 1.81
C ASP A 5 -13.39 -20.13 2.92
N ASP A 6 -13.91 -19.91 4.13
CA ASP A 6 -13.13 -19.56 5.33
C ASP A 6 -12.17 -18.36 5.17
N PRO A 7 -12.67 -17.18 4.76
CA PRO A 7 -11.84 -16.04 4.43
C PRO A 7 -10.94 -15.58 5.58
N GLU A 8 -11.39 -15.68 6.83
CA GLU A 8 -10.61 -15.30 8.00
C GLU A 8 -9.41 -16.24 8.22
N THR A 9 -9.59 -17.55 7.98
CA THR A 9 -8.49 -18.50 7.99
C THR A 9 -7.46 -18.21 6.89
N GLN A 10 -7.92 -17.74 5.72
CA GLN A 10 -7.03 -17.33 4.64
C GLN A 10 -6.29 -16.01 4.91
N LEU A 11 -6.86 -15.10 5.71
CA LEU A 11 -6.25 -13.85 6.13
C LEU A 11 -5.18 -14.04 7.22
N ALA A 12 -5.40 -14.97 8.14
CA ALA A 12 -4.56 -15.16 9.33
C ALA A 12 -3.04 -15.25 9.06
N PRO A 13 -2.53 -15.92 8.00
CA PRO A 13 -1.09 -15.95 7.71
C PRO A 13 -0.44 -14.61 7.40
N PHE A 14 -1.22 -13.56 7.17
CA PHE A 14 -0.77 -12.23 6.76
C PHE A 14 -0.96 -11.17 7.85
N HIS A 15 -1.35 -11.59 9.06
CA HIS A 15 -1.49 -10.70 10.21
C HIS A 15 -0.14 -10.18 10.69
N GLU A 16 -0.05 -8.88 10.98
CA GLU A 16 1.11 -8.30 11.64
C GLU A 16 1.26 -8.87 13.06
N PHE A 17 2.48 -9.05 13.51
CA PHE A 17 2.75 -9.60 14.83
C PHE A 17 2.55 -8.53 15.92
N GLU A 18 1.52 -8.66 16.72
CA GLU A 18 1.20 -7.77 17.84
C GLU A 18 1.45 -8.37 19.23
N CYS A 19 1.88 -9.63 19.31
CA CYS A 19 2.10 -10.34 20.57
C CYS A 19 0.84 -10.40 21.46
N THR A 20 -0.31 -10.63 20.83
CA THR A 20 -1.62 -10.75 21.50
C THR A 20 -2.05 -12.19 21.72
N GLY A 21 -1.34 -13.16 21.17
CA GLY A 21 -1.73 -14.56 21.07
C GLY A 21 -2.58 -14.86 19.82
N GLN A 22 -3.02 -13.83 19.10
CA GLN A 22 -3.72 -14.00 17.83
C GLN A 22 -2.68 -14.16 16.72
N ASP A 23 -2.76 -15.26 16.00
CA ASP A 23 -1.93 -15.60 14.84
C ASP A 23 -0.40 -15.65 15.12
N ASP A 24 0.00 -15.71 16.39
CA ASP A 24 1.42 -15.75 16.82
C ASP A 24 2.19 -16.97 16.26
N GLN A 25 1.48 -18.00 15.75
CA GLN A 25 2.08 -19.16 15.08
C GLN A 25 2.80 -18.81 13.77
N TYR A 26 2.56 -17.65 13.18
CA TYR A 26 3.21 -17.19 11.97
C TYR A 26 4.46 -16.34 12.21
N VAL A 27 4.78 -16.08 13.49
CA VAL A 27 5.95 -15.30 13.89
C VAL A 27 7.24 -16.07 13.65
N GLN A 28 8.24 -15.37 13.15
CA GLN A 28 9.58 -15.88 12.93
C GLN A 28 10.62 -14.96 13.54
N ASP A 29 11.72 -15.56 14.00
CA ASP A 29 12.92 -14.84 14.43
C ASP A 29 13.80 -14.59 13.20
N ILE A 30 13.77 -13.40 12.66
CA ILE A 30 14.52 -12.99 11.48
C ILE A 30 15.86 -12.41 11.91
N ASP A 31 16.95 -12.98 11.40
CA ASP A 31 18.30 -12.48 11.62
C ASP A 31 18.54 -11.24 10.72
N GLU A 32 18.57 -10.06 11.33
CA GLU A 32 18.80 -8.78 10.65
C GLU A 32 20.24 -8.26 10.88
N THR A 33 21.14 -9.05 11.37
CA THR A 33 22.48 -8.60 11.78
C THR A 33 23.24 -7.87 10.66
N GLU A 34 23.28 -8.46 9.47
CA GLU A 34 23.99 -7.84 8.35
C GLU A 34 23.24 -6.62 7.80
N GLY A 35 21.92 -6.72 7.65
CA GLY A 35 21.09 -5.58 7.20
C GLY A 35 21.20 -4.39 8.14
N SER A 36 21.17 -4.60 9.46
CA SER A 36 21.30 -3.53 10.43
C SER A 36 22.69 -2.87 10.43
N LYS A 37 23.76 -3.62 10.10
CA LYS A 37 25.10 -3.05 9.93
C LYS A 37 25.18 -2.19 8.66
N GLU A 38 24.65 -2.68 7.55
CA GLU A 38 24.59 -1.89 6.31
C GLU A 38 23.83 -0.58 6.49
N ASP A 39 22.70 -0.61 7.20
CA ASP A 39 21.88 0.56 7.43
C ASP A 39 22.54 1.54 8.40
N TYR A 40 23.26 1.03 9.40
CA TYR A 40 24.11 1.83 10.27
C TYR A 40 25.21 2.55 9.48
N GLU A 41 25.91 1.85 8.59
CA GLU A 41 26.94 2.44 7.73
C GLU A 41 26.38 3.51 6.78
N LYS A 42 25.21 3.27 6.17
CA LYS A 42 24.50 4.25 5.35
C LYS A 42 24.13 5.50 6.17
N LEU A 43 23.65 5.31 7.40
CA LEU A 43 23.30 6.40 8.29
C LEU A 43 24.51 7.24 8.65
N LEU A 44 25.64 6.62 8.99
CA LEU A 44 26.91 7.32 9.27
C LEU A 44 27.34 8.15 8.07
N LYS A 45 27.31 7.57 6.87
CA LYS A 45 27.65 8.29 5.63
C LYS A 45 26.73 9.50 5.40
N THR A 46 25.41 9.32 5.57
CA THR A 46 24.45 10.42 5.41
C THR A 46 24.70 11.55 6.42
N ARG A 47 25.03 11.21 7.68
CA ARG A 47 25.38 12.21 8.71
C ARG A 47 26.65 12.96 8.34
N GLN A 48 27.67 12.26 7.86
CA GLN A 48 28.91 12.88 7.39
C GLN A 48 28.67 13.87 6.24
N GLU A 49 27.90 13.48 5.23
CA GLU A 49 27.55 14.34 4.11
C GLU A 49 26.74 15.57 4.55
N ARG A 50 25.87 15.46 5.56
CA ARG A 50 25.14 16.59 6.13
C ARG A 50 26.07 17.55 6.85
N LYS A 51 27.02 17.04 7.65
CA LYS A 51 28.04 17.86 8.33
C LYS A 51 28.89 18.63 7.32
N GLU A 52 29.37 17.98 6.28
CA GLU A 52 30.16 18.64 5.23
C GLU A 52 29.36 19.76 4.54
N LYS A 53 28.08 19.54 4.26
CA LYS A 53 27.19 20.57 3.68
C LYS A 53 26.94 21.73 4.65
N ALA A 54 26.77 21.45 5.95
CA ALA A 54 26.56 22.47 6.97
C ALA A 54 27.82 23.36 7.13
N VAL A 55 29.01 22.76 7.14
CA VAL A 55 30.29 23.50 7.16
C VAL A 55 30.41 24.41 5.94
N VAL A 56 30.11 23.94 4.77
CA VAL A 56 30.14 24.74 3.52
C VAL A 56 29.14 25.90 3.57
N ALA A 57 27.97 25.67 4.20
CA ALA A 57 26.93 26.69 4.36
C ALA A 57 27.19 27.68 5.50
N GLY A 58 28.26 27.51 6.30
CA GLY A 58 28.59 28.38 7.45
C GLY A 58 27.61 28.25 8.61
N SER A 59 26.89 27.13 8.71
CA SER A 59 25.99 26.83 9.82
C SER A 59 26.81 26.32 11.02
N ALA A 60 26.42 26.71 12.26
CA ALA A 60 27.06 26.19 13.47
C ALA A 60 26.86 24.67 13.56
N GLU A 61 27.95 23.95 13.83
CA GLU A 61 27.86 22.51 14.15
C GLU A 61 27.25 22.36 15.55
N GLU A 62 26.15 21.61 15.66
CA GLU A 62 25.78 20.99 16.93
C GLU A 62 26.74 19.82 17.15
N GLU A 63 27.34 19.74 18.36
CA GLU A 63 28.10 18.55 18.75
C GLU A 63 27.15 17.34 18.83
N GLU A 64 27.08 16.56 17.76
CA GLU A 64 26.38 15.29 17.78
C GLU A 64 27.27 14.25 18.48
N GLU A 65 26.71 13.55 19.48
CA GLU A 65 27.36 12.42 20.13
C GLU A 65 27.79 11.36 19.09
N GLU A 66 28.93 10.73 19.32
CA GLU A 66 29.45 9.67 18.46
C GLU A 66 28.49 8.46 18.47
N MET A 67 27.82 8.22 17.35
CA MET A 67 26.89 7.11 17.21
C MET A 67 27.66 5.81 17.09
N THR A 68 27.64 4.99 18.14
CA THR A 68 28.17 3.61 18.10
C THR A 68 27.13 2.65 17.50
N TYR A 69 27.57 1.50 16.99
CA TYR A 69 26.64 0.47 16.51
C TYR A 69 25.69 -0.04 17.61
N LEU A 70 26.19 -0.15 18.84
CA LEU A 70 25.37 -0.49 20.00
C LEU A 70 24.24 0.53 20.20
N TYR A 71 24.58 1.82 20.20
CA TYR A 71 23.58 2.90 20.30
C TYR A 71 22.56 2.85 19.17
N TYR A 72 23.02 2.61 17.93
CA TYR A 72 22.13 2.45 16.78
C TYR A 72 21.12 1.32 16.98
N VAL A 73 21.58 0.15 17.41
CA VAL A 73 20.72 -1.02 17.62
C VAL A 73 19.73 -0.82 18.76
N THR A 74 20.14 -0.19 19.88
CA THR A 74 19.26 0.01 21.05
C THR A 74 18.33 1.19 20.90
N GLU A 75 18.84 2.36 20.55
CA GLU A 75 18.06 3.60 20.58
C GLU A 75 17.38 3.90 19.23
N TYR A 76 18.04 3.54 18.12
CA TYR A 76 17.48 3.78 16.78
C TYR A 76 16.57 2.66 16.29
N CYS A 77 17.02 1.41 16.47
CA CYS A 77 16.22 0.22 16.12
C CYS A 77 15.32 -0.27 17.26
N GLY A 78 15.44 0.30 18.46
CA GLY A 78 14.63 -0.06 19.63
C GLY A 78 14.81 -1.50 20.11
N ARG A 79 15.97 -2.14 19.84
CA ARG A 79 16.21 -3.53 20.25
C ARG A 79 16.70 -3.60 21.68
N THR A 80 16.06 -4.41 22.51
CA THR A 80 16.50 -4.67 23.87
C THR A 80 17.65 -5.68 23.86
N LEU A 81 18.71 -5.38 24.66
CA LEU A 81 19.86 -6.25 24.76
C LEU A 81 19.57 -7.49 25.61
N VAL A 82 20.06 -8.62 25.18
CA VAL A 82 20.17 -9.86 25.94
C VAL A 82 21.62 -9.99 26.42
N PRO A 83 21.88 -9.94 27.75
CA PRO A 83 23.22 -10.07 28.29
C PRO A 83 23.89 -11.36 27.88
N PHE A 84 25.23 -11.33 27.81
CA PHE A 84 26.00 -12.54 27.49
C PHE A 84 25.68 -13.71 28.45
N GLY A 85 25.40 -14.85 27.89
CA GLY A 85 25.07 -16.09 28.66
C GLY A 85 23.61 -16.16 29.11
N GLU A 86 22.77 -15.15 28.83
CA GLU A 86 21.34 -15.18 29.11
C GLU A 86 20.53 -15.57 27.87
N SER A 87 19.29 -16.01 28.10
CA SER A 87 18.32 -16.30 27.04
C SER A 87 17.33 -15.15 26.90
N PRO A 88 16.82 -14.86 25.68
CA PRO A 88 15.84 -13.81 25.50
C PRO A 88 14.51 -14.14 26.19
N ASP A 89 13.91 -13.16 26.86
CA ASP A 89 12.56 -13.21 27.43
C ASP A 89 11.55 -12.82 26.35
N LEU A 90 11.09 -13.81 25.60
CA LEU A 90 10.23 -13.60 24.42
C LEU A 90 8.77 -13.22 24.77
N GLU A 91 8.37 -13.37 26.02
CA GLU A 91 7.02 -13.03 26.46
C GLU A 91 6.90 -11.56 26.90
N LYS A 92 8.02 -10.93 27.27
CA LYS A 92 8.02 -9.58 27.86
C LYS A 92 8.98 -8.63 27.16
N LYS A 93 10.27 -8.71 27.53
CA LYS A 93 11.27 -7.71 27.13
C LYS A 93 11.66 -7.80 25.66
N HIS A 94 11.64 -8.99 25.11
CA HIS A 94 12.19 -9.30 23.79
C HIS A 94 11.12 -9.77 22.80
N LYS A 95 9.88 -9.45 23.08
CA LYS A 95 8.72 -9.94 22.30
C LYS A 95 8.74 -9.53 20.81
N TYR A 96 9.26 -8.33 20.51
CA TYR A 96 9.36 -7.84 19.11
C TYR A 96 10.76 -7.92 18.52
N GLY A 97 11.69 -8.53 19.26
CA GLY A 97 13.07 -8.68 18.82
C GLY A 97 14.07 -8.28 19.90
N TYR A 98 15.34 -8.58 19.63
CA TYR A 98 16.40 -8.39 20.59
C TYR A 98 17.76 -8.30 19.91
N ALA A 99 18.78 -7.90 20.67
CA ALA A 99 20.17 -8.01 20.26
C ALA A 99 20.99 -8.81 21.27
N LEU A 100 21.77 -9.77 20.79
CA LEU A 100 22.72 -10.52 21.59
C LEU A 100 24.04 -9.78 21.65
N VAL A 101 24.70 -9.81 22.81
CA VAL A 101 26.04 -9.22 23.01
C VAL A 101 27.05 -10.30 23.44
N ASP A 102 28.33 -10.06 23.16
CA ASP A 102 29.46 -10.86 23.67
C ASP A 102 29.81 -10.43 25.11
N GLU A 103 30.86 -11.11 25.68
CA GLU A 103 31.39 -10.79 27.02
C GLU A 103 31.88 -9.35 27.15
N GLN A 104 32.26 -8.72 26.05
CA GLN A 104 32.76 -7.35 25.98
C GLN A 104 31.63 -6.33 25.76
N GLY A 105 30.38 -6.77 25.56
CA GLY A 105 29.21 -5.94 25.30
C GLY A 105 29.04 -5.53 23.84
N ASN A 106 29.78 -6.11 22.90
CA ASN A 106 29.58 -5.84 21.47
C ASN A 106 28.38 -6.61 20.92
N VAL A 107 27.59 -5.97 20.07
CA VAL A 107 26.47 -6.62 19.40
C VAL A 107 26.95 -7.68 18.42
N THR A 108 26.54 -8.93 18.65
CA THR A 108 26.90 -10.09 17.83
C THR A 108 25.75 -10.54 16.94
N LYS A 109 24.51 -10.32 17.36
CA LYS A 109 23.32 -10.69 16.60
C LYS A 109 22.19 -9.70 16.84
N VAL A 110 21.47 -9.35 15.79
CA VAL A 110 20.23 -8.55 15.84
C VAL A 110 19.10 -9.41 15.30
N VAL A 111 18.05 -9.58 16.09
CA VAL A 111 16.88 -10.39 15.74
C VAL A 111 15.65 -9.54 15.74
N ASN A 112 14.89 -9.60 14.66
CA ASN A 112 13.54 -9.07 14.55
C ASN A 112 12.54 -10.23 14.67
N ARG A 113 11.58 -10.11 15.59
CA ARG A 113 10.49 -11.07 15.72
C ARG A 113 9.25 -10.49 15.06
N THR A 114 8.90 -11.05 13.92
CA THR A 114 7.79 -10.55 13.11
C THR A 114 7.19 -11.68 12.27
N ASN A 115 6.02 -11.44 11.73
CA ASN A 115 5.51 -12.25 10.63
C ASN A 115 6.08 -11.70 9.30
N PRO A 116 6.98 -12.41 8.61
CA PRO A 116 7.58 -11.92 7.37
C PRO A 116 6.57 -11.77 6.21
N ASN A 117 5.38 -12.35 6.37
CA ASN A 117 4.29 -12.26 5.40
C ASN A 117 3.24 -11.21 5.79
N ALA A 118 3.48 -10.39 6.81
CA ALA A 118 2.52 -9.38 7.27
C ALA A 118 2.05 -8.46 6.14
N LYS A 119 0.74 -8.27 6.08
CA LYS A 119 0.06 -7.43 5.09
C LYS A 119 -1.07 -6.60 5.70
N TRP A 120 -1.42 -6.82 6.97
CA TRP A 120 -2.47 -6.09 7.66
C TRP A 120 -2.30 -6.20 9.20
N ASP A 121 -2.75 -5.17 9.92
CA ASP A 121 -2.83 -5.12 11.39
C ASP A 121 -4.27 -5.30 11.89
N TRP A 122 -5.27 -4.83 11.12
CA TRP A 122 -6.69 -5.13 11.35
C TRP A 122 -7.44 -5.18 10.01
N TYR A 123 -8.59 -5.84 10.02
CA TYR A 123 -9.48 -5.89 8.85
C TYR A 123 -10.95 -5.83 9.26
N SER A 124 -11.79 -5.44 8.31
CA SER A 124 -13.24 -5.61 8.39
C SER A 124 -13.80 -6.09 7.05
N LEU A 125 -14.87 -6.89 7.11
CA LEU A 125 -15.65 -7.21 5.91
C LEU A 125 -16.33 -5.92 5.45
N GLY A 126 -16.09 -5.50 4.21
CA GLY A 126 -16.58 -4.25 3.64
C GLY A 126 -15.71 -3.05 4.00
N GLY A 127 -15.82 -2.51 5.21
CA GLY A 127 -15.09 -1.33 5.65
C GLY A 127 -15.25 -0.14 4.70
N ARG A 128 -14.14 0.54 4.36
CA ARG A 128 -14.08 1.65 3.37
C ARG A 128 -14.55 1.24 1.97
N TYR A 129 -14.69 -0.04 1.73
CA TYR A 129 -15.06 -0.61 0.43
C TYR A 129 -16.42 -1.30 0.47
N SER A 130 -17.24 -1.08 1.52
CA SER A 130 -18.55 -1.69 1.63
C SER A 130 -19.46 -1.34 0.46
N GLY A 131 -20.27 -2.32 0.04
CA GLY A 131 -21.22 -2.17 -1.07
C GLY A 131 -20.59 -2.27 -2.47
N ARG A 132 -19.39 -2.84 -2.59
CA ARG A 132 -18.75 -3.01 -3.91
C ARG A 132 -19.31 -4.14 -4.76
N LEU A 133 -20.05 -5.07 -4.15
CA LEU A 133 -20.71 -6.15 -4.87
C LEU A 133 -22.21 -5.84 -5.05
N ALA A 134 -22.71 -6.02 -6.26
CA ALA A 134 -24.13 -6.14 -6.52
C ALA A 134 -24.47 -7.62 -6.68
N VAL A 135 -25.63 -8.06 -6.18
CA VAL A 135 -26.13 -9.43 -6.35
C VAL A 135 -27.34 -9.44 -7.26
N LYS A 136 -27.54 -10.55 -7.96
CA LYS A 136 -28.69 -10.78 -8.83
C LYS A 136 -29.99 -10.76 -8.04
N GLU A 137 -31.11 -10.45 -8.71
CA GLU A 137 -32.44 -10.46 -8.08
C GLU A 137 -32.72 -11.83 -7.45
N GLY A 138 -33.08 -11.82 -6.16
CA GLY A 138 -33.37 -13.02 -5.38
C GLY A 138 -32.14 -13.80 -4.90
N ALA A 139 -30.92 -13.36 -5.23
CA ALA A 139 -29.71 -13.96 -4.67
C ALA A 139 -29.41 -13.41 -3.28
N GLU A 140 -28.71 -14.20 -2.47
CA GLU A 140 -28.30 -13.82 -1.13
C GLU A 140 -26.87 -13.29 -1.12
N GLY A 141 -26.61 -12.28 -0.28
CA GLY A 141 -25.30 -11.75 0.00
C GLY A 141 -25.21 -11.29 1.46
N LYS A 142 -24.00 -11.27 1.99
CA LYS A 142 -23.74 -10.75 3.34
C LYS A 142 -23.33 -9.30 3.23
N GLU A 143 -23.99 -8.45 4.03
CA GLU A 143 -23.58 -7.06 4.20
C GLU A 143 -22.31 -6.99 5.05
N GLY A 144 -21.39 -6.13 4.65
CA GLY A 144 -20.21 -5.80 5.42
C GLY A 144 -20.45 -4.67 6.42
N GLU A 145 -19.43 -4.36 7.20
CA GLU A 145 -19.46 -3.25 8.15
C GLU A 145 -19.08 -1.93 7.45
N PRO A 146 -19.63 -0.79 7.88
CA PRO A 146 -19.23 0.50 7.32
C PRO A 146 -17.81 0.86 7.76
N GLY A 147 -17.09 1.57 6.89
CA GLY A 147 -15.79 2.16 7.25
C GLY A 147 -15.92 3.30 8.24
N VAL A 148 -14.78 3.72 8.79
CA VAL A 148 -14.71 4.81 9.79
C VAL A 148 -15.29 6.13 9.27
N PHE A 149 -15.19 6.37 7.97
CA PHE A 149 -15.61 7.61 7.31
C PHE A 149 -16.90 7.47 6.48
N ASP A 150 -17.43 6.27 6.37
CA ASP A 150 -18.65 5.98 5.61
C ASP A 150 -19.62 5.16 6.48
N ASN A 151 -20.84 5.64 6.61
CA ASN A 151 -21.90 4.94 7.34
C ASN A 151 -22.74 4.02 6.43
N GLN A 152 -22.35 3.89 5.15
CA GLN A 152 -23.04 3.02 4.21
C GLN A 152 -22.55 1.59 4.37
N THR A 153 -23.49 0.67 4.35
CA THR A 153 -23.25 -0.77 4.26
C THR A 153 -23.80 -1.27 2.94
N GLY A 154 -23.28 -2.38 2.47
CA GLY A 154 -23.73 -3.03 1.26
C GLY A 154 -23.24 -4.46 1.16
N ILE A 155 -23.48 -5.12 0.05
CA ILE A 155 -23.06 -6.48 -0.13
C ILE A 155 -21.56 -6.55 -0.34
N ASP A 156 -20.88 -7.32 0.53
CA ASP A 156 -19.45 -7.49 0.53
C ASP A 156 -19.01 -8.95 0.53
N GLN A 157 -19.96 -9.89 0.62
CA GLN A 157 -19.70 -11.31 0.47
C GLN A 157 -20.86 -11.97 -0.25
N ALA A 158 -20.58 -12.73 -1.31
CA ALA A 158 -21.56 -13.50 -2.07
C ALA A 158 -20.87 -14.65 -2.82
N ARG A 159 -21.64 -15.64 -3.28
CA ARG A 159 -21.14 -16.62 -4.23
C ARG A 159 -20.91 -15.94 -5.59
N LYS A 160 -19.84 -16.32 -6.28
CA LYS A 160 -19.48 -15.74 -7.60
C LYS A 160 -20.65 -15.74 -8.58
N GLY A 161 -21.40 -16.85 -8.65
CA GLY A 161 -22.55 -17.00 -9.53
C GLY A 161 -23.73 -16.08 -9.20
N ASP A 162 -23.80 -15.57 -7.97
CA ASP A 162 -24.84 -14.66 -7.49
C ASP A 162 -24.49 -13.19 -7.69
N ILE A 163 -23.23 -12.87 -8.00
CA ILE A 163 -22.79 -11.50 -8.25
C ILE A 163 -23.27 -11.04 -9.62
N ASP A 164 -23.89 -9.87 -9.68
CA ASP A 164 -24.34 -9.21 -10.91
C ASP A 164 -23.26 -8.30 -11.49
N PHE A 165 -22.26 -8.93 -12.11
CA PHE A 165 -21.19 -8.20 -12.79
C PHE A 165 -21.67 -7.36 -13.98
N GLU A 166 -22.80 -7.72 -14.59
CA GLU A 166 -23.34 -6.97 -15.72
C GLU A 166 -23.88 -5.61 -15.24
N SER A 167 -24.73 -5.62 -14.21
CA SER A 167 -25.22 -4.40 -13.56
C SER A 167 -24.08 -3.52 -13.05
N MET A 168 -23.10 -4.10 -12.33
CA MET A 168 -21.93 -3.38 -11.83
C MET A 168 -21.12 -2.70 -12.95
N ARG A 169 -20.98 -3.35 -14.11
CA ARG A 169 -20.25 -2.78 -15.25
C ARG A 169 -21.06 -1.71 -15.97
N GLU A 170 -22.39 -1.82 -16.01
CA GLU A 170 -23.22 -0.81 -16.61
C GLU A 170 -23.28 0.46 -15.76
N GLU A 171 -23.38 0.33 -14.43
CA GLU A 171 -23.24 1.44 -13.50
C GLU A 171 -21.88 2.15 -13.66
N GLU A 172 -20.78 1.39 -13.65
CA GLU A 172 -19.45 1.95 -13.88
C GLU A 172 -19.30 2.65 -15.23
N ARG A 173 -19.96 2.11 -16.28
CA ARG A 173 -19.98 2.74 -17.60
C ARG A 173 -20.64 4.10 -17.56
N GLN A 174 -21.80 4.23 -16.90
CA GLN A 174 -22.51 5.48 -16.78
C GLN A 174 -21.67 6.48 -15.98
N ASP A 175 -21.13 6.07 -14.83
CA ASP A 175 -20.28 6.90 -13.98
C ASP A 175 -19.02 7.38 -14.71
N ALA A 176 -18.39 6.51 -15.48
CA ALA A 176 -17.22 6.84 -16.27
C ALA A 176 -17.55 7.83 -17.40
N CYS A 177 -18.68 7.65 -18.06
CA CYS A 177 -19.16 8.60 -19.07
C CYS A 177 -19.37 9.99 -18.47
N ASP A 178 -20.09 10.06 -17.36
CA ASP A 178 -20.39 11.32 -16.67
C ASP A 178 -19.12 12.01 -16.15
N ALA A 179 -18.19 11.22 -15.58
CA ALA A 179 -16.91 11.73 -15.10
C ALA A 179 -16.07 12.33 -16.24
N TYR A 180 -15.97 11.62 -17.37
CA TYR A 180 -15.23 12.14 -18.53
C TYR A 180 -15.88 13.40 -19.10
N ASP A 181 -17.21 13.44 -19.18
CA ASP A 181 -17.94 14.58 -19.71
C ASP A 181 -17.81 15.82 -18.79
N ARG A 182 -17.71 15.63 -17.46
CA ARG A 182 -17.36 16.70 -16.51
C ARG A 182 -15.94 17.20 -16.72
N PHE A 183 -14.97 16.27 -16.84
CA PHE A 183 -13.58 16.60 -17.16
C PHE A 183 -13.48 17.39 -18.48
N ALA A 184 -14.09 16.92 -19.56
CA ALA A 184 -14.05 17.57 -20.86
C ALA A 184 -14.67 18.98 -20.82
N ARG A 185 -15.71 19.20 -20.02
CA ARG A 185 -16.30 20.54 -19.82
C ARG A 185 -15.35 21.47 -19.06
N ALA A 186 -14.74 20.99 -17.98
CA ALA A 186 -13.82 21.77 -17.14
C ALA A 186 -12.54 22.17 -17.89
N THR A 187 -12.09 21.33 -18.81
CA THR A 187 -10.83 21.52 -19.56
C THR A 187 -11.01 22.06 -20.98
N LYS A 188 -12.25 22.40 -21.36
CA LYS A 188 -12.57 22.85 -22.72
C LYS A 188 -11.73 24.04 -23.16
N GLY A 189 -11.09 23.91 -24.31
CA GLY A 189 -10.30 24.96 -24.92
C GLY A 189 -8.86 25.08 -24.41
N HIS A 190 -8.47 24.26 -23.45
CA HIS A 190 -7.09 24.19 -22.99
C HIS A 190 -6.30 23.15 -23.78
N PRO A 191 -5.04 23.44 -24.15
CA PRO A 191 -4.18 22.45 -24.82
C PRO A 191 -3.84 21.32 -23.85
N TRP A 192 -3.67 20.10 -24.39
CA TRP A 192 -3.23 18.95 -23.60
C TRP A 192 -1.86 19.21 -22.98
N PRO A 193 -1.67 18.96 -21.68
CA PRO A 193 -0.42 19.29 -21.01
C PRO A 193 0.68 18.28 -21.31
N GLU A 194 1.92 18.69 -21.07
CA GLU A 194 3.01 17.74 -20.90
C GLU A 194 2.77 16.90 -19.66
N SER A 195 2.94 15.57 -19.76
CA SER A 195 2.70 14.65 -18.65
C SER A 195 3.65 14.90 -17.48
N TRP A 196 3.22 14.58 -16.26
CA TRP A 196 4.08 14.68 -15.08
C TRP A 196 5.38 13.91 -15.24
N LYS A 197 5.32 12.72 -15.85
CA LYS A 197 6.51 11.89 -16.11
C LYS A 197 7.53 12.64 -16.96
N ASN A 198 7.12 13.23 -18.07
CA ASN A 198 8.03 13.97 -18.97
C ASN A 198 8.59 15.21 -18.30
N VAL A 199 7.77 15.93 -17.51
CA VAL A 199 8.24 17.08 -16.75
C VAL A 199 9.30 16.66 -15.73
N LEU A 200 9.06 15.58 -14.98
CA LEU A 200 10.00 15.07 -13.99
C LEU A 200 11.30 14.59 -14.63
N GLU A 201 11.24 13.90 -15.76
CA GLU A 201 12.42 13.48 -16.52
C GLU A 201 13.27 14.68 -16.99
N ARG A 202 12.62 15.77 -17.36
CA ARG A 202 13.32 16.99 -17.83
C ARG A 202 13.97 17.80 -16.70
N TYR A 203 13.32 17.89 -15.52
CA TYR A 203 13.85 18.68 -14.40
C TYR A 203 14.78 17.88 -13.48
N GLY A 204 14.60 16.55 -13.38
CA GLY A 204 15.24 15.70 -12.39
C GLY A 204 14.64 15.81 -11.00
N VAL A 205 14.94 14.83 -10.16
CA VAL A 205 14.42 14.78 -8.77
C VAL A 205 15.00 15.89 -7.88
N GLU A 206 16.18 16.38 -8.20
CA GLU A 206 16.87 17.47 -7.49
C GLU A 206 16.19 18.83 -7.66
N ARG A 207 15.35 18.96 -8.71
CA ARG A 207 14.57 20.17 -9.01
C ARG A 207 13.06 19.89 -8.97
N ILE A 208 12.64 19.01 -8.09
CA ILE A 208 11.24 18.53 -8.03
C ILE A 208 10.23 19.65 -7.77
N ASP A 209 10.61 20.68 -7.00
CA ASP A 209 9.70 21.79 -6.71
C ASP A 209 9.49 22.69 -7.93
N GLU A 210 10.52 22.90 -8.75
CA GLU A 210 10.38 23.59 -10.02
C GLU A 210 9.54 22.78 -11.02
N ALA A 211 9.76 21.45 -11.07
CA ALA A 211 8.95 20.55 -11.89
C ALA A 211 7.46 20.61 -11.50
N ARG A 212 7.16 20.57 -10.19
CA ARG A 212 5.79 20.69 -9.65
C ARG A 212 5.17 22.03 -9.99
N ALA A 213 5.93 23.12 -9.84
CA ALA A 213 5.46 24.46 -10.18
C ALA A 213 5.14 24.58 -11.68
N PHE A 214 6.03 24.09 -12.54
CA PHE A 214 5.81 24.07 -13.99
C PHE A 214 4.56 23.24 -14.34
N TYR A 215 4.45 22.01 -13.84
CA TYR A 215 3.34 21.11 -14.13
C TYR A 215 1.98 21.73 -13.73
N ARG A 216 1.88 22.26 -12.50
CA ARG A 216 0.65 22.88 -11.97
C ARG A 216 0.24 24.15 -12.71
N ASN A 217 1.18 24.85 -13.33
CA ASN A 217 0.90 26.09 -14.09
C ASN A 217 0.46 25.82 -15.53
N GLN A 218 0.47 24.59 -16.01
CA GLN A 218 -0.06 24.28 -17.34
C GLN A 218 -1.56 24.56 -17.39
N PRO A 219 -2.08 25.19 -18.49
CA PRO A 219 -3.45 25.70 -18.52
C PRO A 219 -4.53 24.67 -18.17
N MET A 220 -4.44 23.46 -18.71
CA MET A 220 -5.42 22.40 -18.42
C MET A 220 -5.34 21.92 -16.96
N VAL A 221 -4.14 21.73 -16.42
CA VAL A 221 -3.90 21.30 -15.03
C VAL A 221 -4.45 22.36 -14.07
N LYS A 222 -4.22 23.64 -14.39
CA LYS A 222 -4.73 24.76 -13.60
C LYS A 222 -6.26 24.80 -13.62
N ALA A 223 -6.88 24.64 -14.78
CA ALA A 223 -8.35 24.61 -14.91
C ALA A 223 -8.97 23.45 -14.11
N MET A 224 -8.32 22.28 -14.08
CA MET A 224 -8.75 21.17 -13.21
C MET A 224 -8.63 21.52 -11.73
N ASN A 225 -7.50 22.09 -11.29
CA ASN A 225 -7.26 22.43 -9.89
C ASN A 225 -8.19 23.53 -9.36
N GLU A 226 -8.73 24.39 -10.22
CA GLU A 226 -9.74 25.39 -9.86
C GLU A 226 -11.11 24.75 -9.56
N THR A 227 -11.30 23.51 -9.98
CA THR A 227 -12.52 22.73 -9.75
C THR A 227 -12.28 21.72 -8.63
N ARG A 228 -12.95 21.85 -7.47
CA ARG A 228 -12.75 20.97 -6.30
C ARG A 228 -12.89 19.49 -6.63
N GLU A 229 -13.69 19.14 -7.61
CA GLU A 229 -13.93 17.76 -8.05
C GLU A 229 -12.65 17.06 -8.54
N PHE A 230 -11.67 17.82 -9.09
CA PHE A 230 -10.46 17.24 -9.69
C PHE A 230 -9.20 17.43 -8.84
N THR A 231 -9.32 17.83 -7.59
CA THR A 231 -8.19 18.17 -6.71
C THR A 231 -7.14 17.06 -6.58
N LEU A 232 -7.56 15.79 -6.69
CA LEU A 232 -6.70 14.62 -6.59
C LEU A 232 -6.47 13.90 -7.94
N SER A 233 -6.88 14.54 -9.04
CA SER A 233 -6.80 13.96 -10.38
C SER A 233 -5.86 14.74 -11.28
N SER A 234 -5.33 14.09 -12.29
CA SER A 234 -4.54 14.68 -13.36
C SER A 234 -5.19 14.46 -14.73
N PRO A 235 -4.85 15.24 -15.76
CA PRO A 235 -5.30 14.96 -17.13
C PRO A 235 -4.95 13.55 -17.59
N ASP A 236 -3.81 13.00 -17.16
CA ASP A 236 -3.34 11.66 -17.55
C ASP A 236 -4.28 10.55 -17.04
N ASP A 237 -5.04 10.78 -15.95
CA ASP A 237 -6.02 9.83 -15.43
C ASP A 237 -7.20 9.62 -16.37
N TYR A 238 -7.57 10.68 -17.10
CA TYR A 238 -8.67 10.67 -18.08
C TYR A 238 -8.21 10.25 -19.48
N GLY A 239 -7.02 10.70 -19.90
CA GLY A 239 -6.54 10.51 -21.26
C GLY A 239 -7.34 11.36 -22.27
N GLN A 240 -6.94 11.28 -23.54
CA GLN A 240 -7.56 12.10 -24.62
C GLN A 240 -8.77 11.41 -25.29
N ASP A 241 -8.94 10.12 -25.05
CA ASP A 241 -9.96 9.29 -25.70
C ASP A 241 -10.99 8.82 -24.66
N ARG A 242 -12.23 9.33 -24.81
CA ARG A 242 -13.36 9.03 -23.94
C ARG A 242 -13.70 7.55 -23.91
N ASP A 243 -13.72 6.92 -25.07
CA ASP A 243 -14.12 5.51 -25.16
C ASP A 243 -13.08 4.61 -24.53
N GLN A 244 -11.78 4.93 -24.66
CA GLN A 244 -10.72 4.23 -23.97
C GLN A 244 -10.78 4.42 -22.46
N TYR A 245 -11.08 5.64 -21.98
CA TYR A 245 -11.27 5.89 -20.55
C TYR A 245 -12.41 5.06 -19.97
N VAL A 246 -13.58 5.13 -20.60
CA VAL A 246 -14.76 4.36 -20.18
C VAL A 246 -14.47 2.85 -20.19
N LYS A 247 -13.86 2.35 -21.27
CA LYS A 247 -13.48 0.94 -21.38
C LYS A 247 -12.56 0.51 -20.24
N LYS A 248 -11.50 1.27 -19.94
CA LYS A 248 -10.57 0.98 -18.82
C LYS A 248 -11.29 0.92 -17.47
N ARG A 249 -12.21 1.85 -17.22
CA ARG A 249 -12.99 1.91 -15.99
C ARG A 249 -13.85 0.66 -15.84
N VAL A 250 -14.61 0.31 -16.87
CA VAL A 250 -15.50 -0.87 -16.91
C VAL A 250 -14.70 -2.18 -16.76
N GLU A 251 -13.58 -2.32 -17.46
CA GLU A 251 -12.71 -3.49 -17.36
C GLU A 251 -12.10 -3.65 -15.96
N SER A 252 -11.86 -2.55 -15.25
CA SER A 252 -11.29 -2.56 -13.90
C SER A 252 -12.35 -2.74 -12.79
N ARG A 253 -13.66 -2.68 -13.11
CA ARG A 253 -14.71 -2.79 -12.09
C ARG A 253 -14.67 -4.17 -11.41
N GLY A 254 -14.52 -4.19 -10.10
CA GLY A 254 -14.38 -5.41 -9.30
C GLY A 254 -12.93 -5.89 -9.11
N VAL A 255 -11.96 -5.33 -9.83
CA VAL A 255 -10.54 -5.66 -9.63
C VAL A 255 -9.93 -4.78 -8.56
N LEU A 256 -9.34 -5.40 -7.54
CA LEU A 256 -8.67 -4.72 -6.43
C LEU A 256 -7.15 -4.73 -6.61
N PHE A 257 -6.46 -4.01 -5.73
CA PHE A 257 -5.01 -3.98 -5.66
C PHE A 257 -4.44 -5.34 -5.28
N ALA A 258 -5.09 -6.06 -4.35
CA ALA A 258 -4.68 -7.37 -3.89
C ALA A 258 -5.85 -8.33 -3.74
N PHE A 259 -5.57 -9.63 -3.84
CA PHE A 259 -6.50 -10.69 -3.50
C PHE A 259 -5.77 -11.89 -2.87
N ILE A 260 -6.51 -12.66 -2.08
CA ILE A 260 -6.06 -13.96 -1.56
C ILE A 260 -6.81 -15.05 -2.30
N LYS A 261 -6.08 -16.07 -2.74
CA LYS A 261 -6.63 -17.28 -3.32
C LYS A 261 -5.80 -18.49 -2.90
N ASP A 262 -6.45 -19.54 -2.45
CA ASP A 262 -5.81 -20.77 -1.98
C ASP A 262 -4.72 -20.49 -0.90
N GLY A 263 -4.98 -19.52 -0.01
CA GLY A 263 -4.05 -19.10 1.04
C GLY A 263 -2.82 -18.33 0.55
N GLN A 264 -2.80 -17.88 -0.71
CA GLN A 264 -1.70 -17.09 -1.27
C GLN A 264 -2.16 -15.64 -1.49
N TRP A 265 -1.32 -14.70 -1.07
CA TRP A 265 -1.49 -13.27 -1.31
C TRP A 265 -0.95 -12.89 -2.67
N HIS A 266 -1.80 -12.29 -3.48
CA HIS A 266 -1.46 -11.75 -4.80
C HIS A 266 -1.72 -10.25 -4.78
N GLU A 267 -0.74 -9.45 -5.20
CA GLU A 267 -0.84 -7.99 -5.23
C GLU A 267 -0.22 -7.43 -6.51
N ARG A 268 -0.73 -6.28 -6.95
CA ARG A 268 -0.26 -5.63 -8.17
C ARG A 268 1.17 -5.07 -8.04
N GLY A 269 1.60 -4.77 -6.84
CA GLY A 269 2.92 -4.27 -6.51
C GLY A 269 3.13 -4.35 -5.00
N GLU A 270 4.36 -4.23 -4.56
CA GLU A 270 4.73 -4.29 -3.15
C GLU A 270 4.29 -3.00 -2.44
N MET A 271 3.28 -3.08 -1.60
CA MET A 271 2.81 -1.95 -0.80
C MET A 271 3.64 -1.84 0.48
N GLY A 272 4.32 -0.72 0.63
CA GLY A 272 5.02 -0.34 1.86
C GLY A 272 4.25 0.70 2.67
N TRP A 273 4.87 1.21 3.70
CA TRP A 273 4.34 2.25 4.57
C TRP A 273 3.83 3.46 3.78
N TRP A 274 2.74 4.07 4.24
CA TRP A 274 2.12 5.25 3.62
C TRP A 274 1.61 4.99 2.20
N ALA A 275 1.19 3.75 1.90
CA ALA A 275 0.69 3.34 0.58
C ALA A 275 1.68 3.60 -0.58
N VAL A 276 2.98 3.67 -0.28
CA VAL A 276 4.01 3.72 -1.33
C VAL A 276 4.13 2.34 -1.96
N VAL A 277 3.90 2.25 -3.27
CA VAL A 277 3.97 0.99 -4.01
C VAL A 277 5.26 0.94 -4.84
N THR A 278 5.98 -0.16 -4.72
CA THR A 278 7.16 -0.47 -5.54
C THR A 278 6.91 -1.70 -6.40
N ASN A 279 7.72 -1.93 -7.42
CA ASN A 279 7.63 -3.08 -8.33
C ASN A 279 6.22 -3.29 -8.91
N GLU A 280 5.51 -2.18 -9.18
CA GLU A 280 4.12 -2.22 -9.60
C GLU A 280 3.97 -2.79 -11.02
N MET A 281 3.17 -3.84 -11.16
CA MET A 281 2.76 -4.40 -12.45
C MET A 281 1.89 -3.39 -13.22
N ASP A 282 2.02 -3.37 -14.54
CA ASP A 282 1.13 -2.59 -15.40
C ASP A 282 -0.35 -2.94 -15.12
N LYS A 283 -1.16 -1.90 -14.90
CA LYS A 283 -2.57 -2.05 -14.50
C LYS A 283 -3.38 -2.89 -15.50
N LYS A 284 -3.13 -2.74 -16.81
CA LYS A 284 -3.86 -3.50 -17.82
C LYS A 284 -3.51 -4.99 -17.76
N THR A 285 -2.25 -5.30 -17.54
CA THR A 285 -1.77 -6.68 -17.34
C THR A 285 -2.41 -7.29 -16.11
N TRP A 286 -2.38 -6.59 -14.97
CA TRP A 286 -3.02 -7.03 -13.72
C TRP A 286 -4.51 -7.32 -13.89
N VAL A 287 -5.25 -6.41 -14.51
CA VAL A 287 -6.69 -6.57 -14.78
C VAL A 287 -6.94 -7.80 -15.67
N GLY A 288 -6.11 -8.02 -16.69
CA GLY A 288 -6.23 -9.18 -17.58
C GLY A 288 -5.97 -10.51 -16.86
N GLU A 289 -4.93 -10.57 -16.04
CA GLU A 289 -4.58 -11.76 -15.24
C GLU A 289 -5.66 -12.06 -14.19
N PHE A 290 -6.14 -11.03 -13.49
CA PHE A 290 -7.23 -11.17 -12.53
C PHE A 290 -8.49 -11.78 -13.19
N TRP A 291 -8.99 -11.21 -14.29
CA TRP A 291 -10.20 -11.71 -14.94
C TRP A 291 -10.00 -13.10 -15.54
N LYS A 292 -8.82 -13.43 -16.05
CA LYS A 292 -8.51 -14.78 -16.52
C LYS A 292 -8.62 -15.79 -15.39
N MET A 293 -8.05 -15.50 -14.24
CA MET A 293 -8.14 -16.33 -13.03
C MET A 293 -9.58 -16.39 -12.52
N PHE A 294 -10.23 -15.23 -12.33
CA PHE A 294 -11.55 -15.12 -11.74
C PHE A 294 -12.65 -15.82 -12.57
N ASN A 295 -12.60 -15.70 -13.89
CA ASN A 295 -13.56 -16.36 -14.78
C ASN A 295 -13.43 -17.88 -14.77
N ALA A 296 -12.26 -18.41 -14.42
CA ALA A 296 -12.05 -19.86 -14.29
C ALA A 296 -12.58 -20.45 -12.97
N LEU A 297 -12.98 -19.62 -12.00
CA LEU A 297 -13.53 -20.09 -10.73
C LEU A 297 -14.93 -20.69 -10.92
N PRO A 298 -15.28 -21.73 -10.14
CA PRO A 298 -16.67 -22.23 -10.05
C PRO A 298 -17.63 -21.13 -9.57
N ASP A 299 -18.90 -21.24 -9.96
CA ASP A 299 -19.92 -20.24 -9.60
C ASP A 299 -20.29 -20.27 -8.09
N ASP A 300 -20.06 -21.39 -7.43
CA ASP A 300 -20.24 -21.56 -5.98
C ASP A 300 -19.06 -21.05 -5.14
N THR A 301 -17.99 -20.52 -5.77
CA THR A 301 -16.86 -19.92 -5.06
C THR A 301 -17.31 -18.69 -4.26
N LEU A 302 -16.99 -18.65 -2.96
CA LEU A 302 -17.27 -17.50 -2.12
C LEU A 302 -16.30 -16.36 -2.45
N ILE A 303 -16.85 -15.16 -2.62
CA ILE A 303 -16.09 -13.92 -2.86
C ILE A 303 -16.36 -12.97 -1.71
N SER A 304 -15.31 -12.49 -1.04
CA SER A 304 -15.40 -11.61 0.12
C SER A 304 -14.53 -10.38 -0.06
N MET A 305 -15.09 -9.20 0.19
CA MET A 305 -14.41 -7.91 0.10
C MET A 305 -14.00 -7.47 1.49
N TYR A 306 -12.70 -7.46 1.76
CA TYR A 306 -12.16 -7.01 3.03
C TYR A 306 -11.41 -5.69 2.88
N ASP A 307 -11.61 -4.80 3.83
CA ASP A 307 -10.76 -3.65 4.07
C ASP A 307 -9.65 -4.08 5.03
N CYS A 308 -8.43 -4.12 4.55
CA CYS A 308 -7.25 -4.45 5.33
C CYS A 308 -6.46 -3.16 5.56
N HIS A 309 -6.12 -2.89 6.81
CA HIS A 309 -5.29 -1.77 7.23
C HIS A 309 -3.85 -2.24 7.42
N ILE A 310 -2.88 -1.36 7.09
CA ILE A 310 -1.44 -1.55 7.28
C ILE A 310 -0.89 -0.35 8.02
#